data_ef571272e665e0110a2275a5d5ffee8c
#
_entry.id   ef571272e665e0110a2275a5d5ffee8c
#
_cell.length_a   1.000
_cell.length_b   1.000
_cell.length_c   1.000
_cell.angle_alpha   90.00
_cell.angle_beta   90.00
_cell.angle_gamma   90.00
#
_symmetry.space_group_name_H-M   'P 1'
#
loop_
_entity.id
_entity.type
_entity.pdbx_description
1 polymer ?
#
loop_
_entity_poly.entity_id
_entity_poly.type
_entity_poly.pdbx_seq_one_letter_code
_entity_poly.pdbx_strand_id
1 'polypeptide(L)'
;MMTAVSIFSCTNDYDPGLIENLGMKEQPLRIITKVLTTKSPNFMQEFTRGSVIGLHVVSESTGNIYDSNPDYKNVRAEAFLVNNKLNWRQSPDIYLNEEPVTVYAYYPYQSQVNFDPENIPVRISPDASLTKDYMYGIQASGQRAVNQISPVALLNMNH
;
A
#
# COMPACT_ATOMS: atom_id res chain seq x y z
N MET A 1 26.27 -44.39 -57.98
CA MET A 1 25.14 -43.91 -57.17
C MET A 1 25.72 -43.41 -55.89
N MET A 2 25.88 -42.05 -55.76
CA MET A 2 26.42 -41.38 -54.55
C MET A 2 25.26 -40.75 -53.85
N THR A 3 24.98 -41.18 -52.63
CA THR A 3 23.96 -40.60 -51.74
C THR A 3 24.62 -39.56 -50.88
N ALA A 4 24.23 -38.31 -51.07
CA ALA A 4 24.68 -37.20 -50.20
C ALA A 4 23.83 -37.16 -48.92
N VAL A 5 24.46 -37.23 -47.74
CA VAL A 5 23.85 -37.06 -46.45
C VAL A 5 23.99 -35.58 -46.06
N SER A 6 22.87 -34.86 -46.03
CA SER A 6 22.82 -33.49 -45.52
C SER A 6 22.71 -33.52 -43.98
N ILE A 7 23.76 -33.06 -43.31
CA ILE A 7 23.73 -32.79 -41.86
C ILE A 7 23.18 -31.38 -41.66
N PHE A 8 21.96 -31.31 -41.07
CA PHE A 8 21.43 -30.05 -40.55
C PHE A 8 22.14 -29.75 -39.23
N SER A 9 23.00 -28.76 -39.26
CA SER A 9 23.57 -28.15 -38.07
C SER A 9 22.54 -27.15 -37.50
N CYS A 10 21.88 -27.51 -36.39
CA CYS A 10 21.15 -26.54 -35.60
C CYS A 10 22.18 -25.70 -34.83
N THR A 11 22.49 -24.53 -35.35
CA THR A 11 23.13 -23.47 -34.55
C THR A 11 22.08 -22.92 -33.63
N ASN A 12 22.19 -23.23 -32.32
CA ASN A 12 21.53 -22.45 -31.29
C ASN A 12 22.21 -21.08 -31.30
N ASP A 13 21.65 -20.14 -32.04
CA ASP A 13 21.92 -18.73 -31.84
C ASP A 13 21.33 -18.32 -30.48
N TYR A 14 22.12 -18.51 -29.43
CA TYR A 14 21.88 -17.87 -28.18
C TYR A 14 22.25 -16.41 -28.37
N ASP A 15 21.26 -15.57 -28.67
CA ASP A 15 21.39 -14.13 -28.68
C ASP A 15 21.42 -13.64 -27.22
N PRO A 16 22.59 -13.23 -26.69
CA PRO A 16 22.69 -12.69 -25.33
C PRO A 16 22.11 -11.28 -25.20
N GLY A 17 21.50 -10.74 -26.26
CA GLY A 17 20.92 -9.39 -26.29
C GLY A 17 19.45 -9.33 -25.94
N LEU A 18 18.74 -10.46 -25.84
CA LEU A 18 17.33 -10.54 -25.42
C LEU A 18 17.18 -11.01 -23.98
N ILE A 19 17.99 -10.50 -23.05
CA ILE A 19 17.49 -10.29 -21.73
C ILE A 19 16.61 -9.03 -21.86
N GLU A 20 15.37 -9.22 -22.36
CA GLU A 20 14.33 -8.27 -22.04
C GLU A 20 14.44 -8.03 -20.53
N ASN A 21 14.74 -6.80 -20.19
CA ASN A 21 14.61 -6.29 -18.85
C ASN A 21 13.14 -6.57 -18.49
N LEU A 22 12.87 -7.75 -17.92
CA LEU A 22 11.62 -8.04 -17.24
C LEU A 22 11.62 -7.11 -16.06
N GLY A 23 11.43 -5.82 -16.37
CA GLY A 23 11.26 -4.76 -15.42
C GLY A 23 10.23 -5.28 -14.43
N MET A 24 10.66 -5.43 -13.18
CA MET A 24 9.84 -6.08 -12.16
C MET A 24 8.52 -5.35 -12.11
N LYS A 25 7.47 -6.06 -12.52
CA LYS A 25 6.16 -5.49 -12.70
C LYS A 25 5.67 -5.04 -11.33
N GLU A 26 5.39 -3.77 -11.20
CA GLU A 26 4.78 -3.21 -10.00
C GLU A 26 3.53 -3.99 -9.61
N GLN A 27 3.33 -4.17 -8.33
CA GLN A 27 2.19 -4.90 -7.78
C GLN A 27 1.33 -3.97 -6.93
N PRO A 28 -0.01 -4.09 -7.01
CA PRO A 28 -0.91 -3.27 -6.22
C PRO A 28 -0.73 -3.57 -4.72
N LEU A 29 -0.59 -2.51 -3.92
CA LEU A 29 -0.56 -2.62 -2.46
C LEU A 29 -1.95 -2.99 -1.94
N ARG A 30 -2.02 -4.04 -1.13
CA ARG A 30 -3.23 -4.41 -0.40
C ARG A 30 -3.14 -3.93 1.05
N ILE A 31 -4.28 -3.50 1.59
CA ILE A 31 -4.38 -2.99 2.97
C ILE A 31 -5.25 -3.94 3.79
N ILE A 32 -4.77 -4.26 4.97
CA ILE A 32 -5.54 -4.90 6.04
C ILE A 32 -5.39 -4.02 7.28
N THR A 33 -6.50 -3.71 7.94
CA THR A 33 -6.50 -2.92 9.18
C THR A 33 -6.94 -3.74 10.37
N LYS A 34 -6.36 -3.45 11.52
CA LYS A 34 -6.77 -3.95 12.82
C LYS A 34 -6.82 -2.78 13.79
N VAL A 35 -7.98 -2.54 14.41
CA VAL A 35 -8.07 -1.56 15.50
C VAL A 35 -7.52 -2.19 16.77
N LEU A 36 -6.54 -1.53 17.38
CA LEU A 36 -6.02 -1.93 18.68
C LEU A 36 -6.96 -1.35 19.74
N THR A 37 -7.81 -2.22 20.28
CA THR A 37 -8.87 -1.82 21.19
C THR A 37 -8.33 -1.31 22.50
N THR A 38 -8.79 -0.13 22.91
CA THR A 38 -8.73 0.30 24.30
C THR A 38 -9.92 -0.31 25.05
N LYS A 39 -9.83 -0.44 26.38
CA LYS A 39 -10.92 -0.99 27.20
C LYS A 39 -12.14 -0.06 27.28
N SER A 40 -12.14 1.08 26.60
CA SER A 40 -13.24 2.03 26.60
C SER A 40 -14.27 1.70 25.53
N PRO A 41 -15.54 1.48 25.90
CA PRO A 41 -16.61 1.17 24.94
C PRO A 41 -16.98 2.37 24.04
N ASN A 42 -16.48 3.56 24.34
CA ASN A 42 -16.83 4.77 23.60
C ASN A 42 -15.95 4.99 22.34
N PHE A 43 -14.92 4.19 22.17
CA PHE A 43 -14.04 4.28 21.00
C PHE A 43 -14.40 3.25 19.94
N MET A 44 -14.09 3.57 18.68
CA MET A 44 -14.29 2.67 17.57
C MET A 44 -13.50 1.36 17.80
N GLN A 45 -14.20 0.23 17.69
CA GLN A 45 -13.61 -1.10 17.87
C GLN A 45 -13.21 -1.75 16.55
N GLU A 46 -13.86 -1.35 15.46
CA GLU A 46 -13.64 -1.87 14.11
C GLU A 46 -14.03 -0.85 13.05
N PHE A 47 -13.43 -0.95 11.90
CA PHE A 47 -13.87 -0.20 10.72
C PHE A 47 -15.09 -0.85 10.09
N THR A 48 -15.97 -0.03 9.56
CA THR A 48 -17.19 -0.45 8.87
C THR A 48 -17.18 0.03 7.42
N ARG A 49 -18.11 -0.45 6.62
CA ARG A 49 -18.33 0.05 5.27
C ARG A 49 -18.47 1.57 5.27
N GLY A 50 -17.72 2.24 4.40
CA GLY A 50 -17.71 3.69 4.27
C GLY A 50 -16.73 4.39 5.21
N SER A 51 -16.04 3.69 6.11
CA SER A 51 -14.89 4.27 6.82
C SER A 51 -13.82 4.69 5.83
N VAL A 52 -13.18 5.84 6.05
CA VAL A 52 -12.15 6.37 5.15
C VAL A 52 -10.90 6.72 5.94
N ILE A 53 -9.78 6.11 5.55
CA ILE A 53 -8.44 6.37 6.11
C ILE A 53 -7.58 7.11 5.09
N GLY A 54 -6.58 7.83 5.58
CA GLY A 54 -5.50 8.39 4.77
C GLY A 54 -4.26 7.50 4.84
N LEU A 55 -3.59 7.31 3.71
CA LEU A 55 -2.34 6.56 3.61
C LEU A 55 -1.22 7.47 3.12
N HIS A 56 -0.03 7.24 3.64
CA HIS A 56 1.19 7.92 3.26
C HIS A 56 2.29 6.89 3.06
N VAL A 57 2.93 6.91 1.88
CA VAL A 57 3.92 5.91 1.48
C VAL A 57 5.28 6.54 1.34
N VAL A 58 6.25 6.05 2.09
CA VAL A 58 7.61 6.58 2.17
C VAL A 58 8.61 5.51 1.78
N SER A 59 9.54 5.86 0.90
CA SER A 59 10.70 5.03 0.59
C SER A 59 11.60 4.88 1.82
N GLU A 60 11.93 3.64 2.20
CA GLU A 60 12.83 3.40 3.32
C GLU A 60 14.28 3.75 3.00
N SER A 61 14.64 3.75 1.73
CA SER A 61 16.00 4.07 1.28
C SER A 61 16.30 5.56 1.33
N THR A 62 15.30 6.41 1.06
CA THR A 62 15.48 7.87 0.96
C THR A 62 14.79 8.67 2.06
N GLY A 63 13.80 8.09 2.75
CA GLY A 63 12.93 8.80 3.69
C GLY A 63 11.94 9.77 3.04
N ASN A 64 11.89 9.81 1.70
CA ASN A 64 10.99 10.67 0.93
C ASN A 64 9.73 9.92 0.48
N ILE A 65 8.78 10.66 -0.07
CA ILE A 65 7.60 10.06 -0.73
C ILE A 65 8.08 9.04 -1.77
N TYR A 66 7.48 7.86 -1.71
CA TYR A 66 7.80 6.76 -2.62
C TYR A 66 7.59 7.20 -4.08
N ASP A 67 8.54 6.81 -4.95
CA ASP A 67 8.58 7.12 -6.38
C ASP A 67 8.49 8.62 -6.71
N SER A 68 8.79 9.49 -5.74
CA SER A 68 8.57 10.94 -5.85
C SER A 68 7.15 11.31 -6.31
N ASN A 69 6.19 10.40 -6.17
CA ASN A 69 4.81 10.59 -6.58
C ASN A 69 4.03 11.38 -5.51
N PRO A 70 3.67 12.64 -5.77
CA PRO A 70 2.98 13.48 -4.79
C PRO A 70 1.61 12.91 -4.37
N ASP A 71 0.99 12.10 -5.21
CA ASP A 71 -0.30 11.48 -4.92
C ASP A 71 -0.21 10.46 -3.77
N TYR A 72 0.97 9.86 -3.55
CA TYR A 72 1.22 8.91 -2.48
C TYR A 72 1.42 9.56 -1.10
N LYS A 73 1.37 10.89 -1.05
CA LYS A 73 1.46 11.66 0.19
C LYS A 73 0.20 11.58 1.06
N ASN A 74 -0.98 11.45 0.44
CA ASN A 74 -2.25 11.38 1.18
C ASN A 74 -3.31 10.60 0.38
N VAL A 75 -3.07 9.33 0.17
CA VAL A 75 -3.99 8.47 -0.56
C VAL A 75 -5.24 8.21 0.26
N ARG A 76 -6.40 8.47 -0.34
CA ARG A 76 -7.70 8.14 0.25
C ARG A 76 -7.97 6.64 0.10
N ALA A 77 -8.23 5.95 1.20
CA ALA A 77 -8.64 4.55 1.18
C ALA A 77 -10.01 4.41 1.85
N GLU A 78 -11.00 3.87 1.11
CA GLU A 78 -12.37 3.68 1.57
C GLU A 78 -12.68 2.22 1.79
N ALA A 79 -13.29 1.92 2.94
CA ALA A 79 -13.71 0.59 3.33
C ALA A 79 -14.98 0.15 2.59
N PHE A 80 -14.97 -1.06 2.03
CA PHE A 80 -16.12 -1.70 1.41
C PHE A 80 -16.17 -3.19 1.75
N LEU A 81 -17.32 -3.83 1.55
CA LEU A 81 -17.51 -5.23 1.88
C LEU A 81 -17.51 -6.10 0.62
N VAL A 82 -16.75 -7.20 0.68
CA VAL A 82 -16.80 -8.30 -0.29
C VAL A 82 -17.03 -9.59 0.52
N ASN A 83 -18.11 -10.27 0.26
CA ASN A 83 -18.48 -11.50 1.00
C ASN A 83 -18.41 -11.31 2.53
N ASN A 84 -18.97 -10.22 3.03
CA ASN A 84 -18.93 -9.78 4.44
C ASN A 84 -17.52 -9.57 5.04
N LYS A 85 -16.48 -9.50 4.21
CA LYS A 85 -15.13 -9.15 4.63
C LYS A 85 -14.82 -7.72 4.25
N LEU A 86 -14.21 -6.97 5.19
CA LEU A 86 -13.77 -5.61 4.95
C LEU A 86 -12.57 -5.62 3.99
N ASN A 87 -12.66 -4.76 2.98
CA ASN A 87 -11.61 -4.49 2.02
C ASN A 87 -11.44 -2.98 1.88
N TRP A 88 -10.30 -2.55 1.32
CA TRP A 88 -9.99 -1.14 1.13
C TRP A 88 -9.79 -0.83 -0.35
N ARG A 89 -10.46 0.21 -0.84
CA ARG A 89 -10.26 0.76 -2.17
C ARG A 89 -9.46 2.04 -2.04
N GLN A 90 -8.31 2.07 -2.66
CA GLN A 90 -7.41 3.23 -2.69
C GLN A 90 -7.76 4.14 -3.86
N SER A 91 -7.50 5.43 -3.69
CA SER A 91 -7.66 6.44 -4.75
C SER A 91 -6.60 7.54 -4.54
N PRO A 92 -5.56 7.57 -5.40
CA PRO A 92 -5.21 6.59 -6.43
C PRO A 92 -4.81 5.22 -5.87
N ASP A 93 -4.77 4.20 -6.75
CA ASP A 93 -4.19 2.92 -6.39
C ASP A 93 -2.68 3.07 -6.19
N ILE A 94 -2.14 2.39 -5.17
CA ILE A 94 -0.71 2.37 -4.87
C ILE A 94 -0.11 1.10 -5.48
N TYR A 95 0.90 1.29 -6.32
CA TYR A 95 1.68 0.20 -6.90
C TYR A 95 3.11 0.24 -6.34
N LEU A 96 3.61 -0.90 -5.92
CA LEU A 96 4.97 -1.04 -5.37
C LEU A 96 5.82 -1.94 -6.26
N ASN A 97 7.08 -1.56 -6.41
CA ASN A 97 8.15 -2.40 -6.97
C ASN A 97 8.90 -3.13 -5.83
N GLU A 98 10.14 -3.51 -6.04
CA GLU A 98 10.98 -4.19 -5.05
C GLU A 98 11.61 -3.26 -4.01
N GLU A 99 11.51 -1.95 -4.19
CA GLU A 99 11.99 -1.01 -3.20
C GLU A 99 11.15 -1.09 -1.93
N PRO A 100 11.76 -1.29 -0.76
CA PRO A 100 11.02 -1.35 0.49
C PRO A 100 10.49 0.04 0.86
N VAL A 101 9.21 0.07 1.23
CA VAL A 101 8.52 1.26 1.68
C VAL A 101 7.87 1.05 3.04
N THR A 102 7.68 2.15 3.76
CA THR A 102 6.83 2.21 4.95
C THR A 102 5.50 2.86 4.60
N VAL A 103 4.42 2.22 5.00
CA VAL A 103 3.05 2.73 4.86
C VAL A 103 2.57 3.22 6.21
N TYR A 104 2.22 4.50 6.27
CA TYR A 104 1.57 5.14 7.42
C TYR A 104 0.08 5.28 7.14
N ALA A 105 -0.74 5.22 8.18
CA ALA A 105 -2.17 5.42 8.05
C ALA A 105 -2.73 6.27 9.19
N TYR A 106 -3.80 6.98 8.91
CA TYR A 106 -4.54 7.75 9.91
C TYR A 106 -6.05 7.74 9.61
N TYR A 107 -6.83 7.95 10.64
CA TYR A 107 -8.28 8.04 10.57
C TYR A 107 -8.79 9.20 11.44
N PRO A 108 -9.83 9.93 11.03
CA PRO A 108 -10.48 9.90 9.71
C PRO A 108 -9.67 10.62 8.63
N TYR A 109 -9.84 10.22 7.37
CA TYR A 109 -9.23 10.90 6.23
C TYR A 109 -9.58 12.37 6.16
N GLN A 110 -8.59 13.20 5.83
CA GLN A 110 -8.74 14.65 5.63
C GLN A 110 -8.12 15.03 4.27
N SER A 111 -8.92 15.62 3.36
CA SER A 111 -8.49 15.90 1.99
C SER A 111 -7.46 17.04 1.84
N GLN A 112 -7.35 17.92 2.86
CA GLN A 112 -6.50 19.12 2.79
C GLN A 112 -5.29 19.07 3.72
N VAL A 113 -4.86 17.89 4.11
CA VAL A 113 -3.71 17.77 5.00
C VAL A 113 -2.43 17.74 4.18
N ASN A 114 -1.52 18.71 4.44
CA ASN A 114 -0.10 18.47 4.22
C ASN A 114 0.29 17.36 5.18
N PHE A 115 0.22 16.12 4.71
CA PHE A 115 0.44 14.98 5.55
C PHE A 115 1.89 14.98 6.04
N ASP A 116 2.04 15.09 7.34
CA ASP A 116 3.23 14.81 8.08
C ASP A 116 2.88 13.64 9.02
N PRO A 117 3.48 12.45 8.84
CA PRO A 117 3.15 11.29 9.67
C PRO A 117 3.43 11.52 11.16
N GLU A 118 4.26 12.50 11.50
CA GLU A 118 4.58 12.88 12.88
C GLU A 118 3.61 13.91 13.46
N ASN A 119 2.84 14.61 12.61
CA ASN A 119 1.98 15.72 13.01
C ASN A 119 0.60 15.66 12.33
N ILE A 120 -0.21 14.67 12.69
CA ILE A 120 -1.59 14.56 12.20
C ILE A 120 -2.48 15.54 12.96
N PRO A 121 -3.12 16.51 12.28
CA PRO A 121 -3.97 17.48 12.96
C PRO A 121 -5.23 16.85 13.53
N VAL A 122 -5.41 16.97 14.82
CA VAL A 122 -6.58 16.51 15.58
C VAL A 122 -7.45 17.71 15.93
N ARG A 123 -8.74 17.67 15.61
CA ARG A 123 -9.72 18.68 16.01
C ARG A 123 -10.61 18.14 17.11
N ILE A 124 -10.46 18.66 18.30
CA ILE A 124 -11.29 18.31 19.45
C ILE A 124 -12.49 19.25 19.45
N SER A 125 -13.70 18.69 19.51
CA SER A 125 -14.92 19.49 19.73
C SER A 125 -15.11 19.80 21.21
N PRO A 126 -15.63 20.99 21.57
CA PRO A 126 -16.09 21.26 22.93
C PRO A 126 -17.21 20.31 23.39
N ASP A 127 -17.99 19.81 22.45
CA ASP A 127 -19.00 18.77 22.67
C ASP A 127 -18.37 17.39 22.41
N ALA A 128 -18.25 16.60 23.47
CA ALA A 128 -17.64 15.27 23.40
C ALA A 128 -18.39 14.32 22.44
N SER A 129 -19.71 14.52 22.26
CA SER A 129 -20.51 13.71 21.33
C SER A 129 -20.19 13.98 19.86
N LEU A 130 -19.59 15.12 19.56
CA LEU A 130 -19.17 15.54 18.22
C LEU A 130 -17.67 15.32 17.98
N THR A 131 -16.93 14.88 19.00
CA THR A 131 -15.51 14.59 18.87
C THR A 131 -15.34 13.32 18.01
N LYS A 132 -14.63 13.45 16.92
CA LYS A 132 -14.29 12.30 16.07
C LYS A 132 -13.27 11.41 16.78
N ASP A 133 -13.41 10.13 16.59
CA ASP A 133 -12.41 9.17 17.03
C ASP A 133 -11.21 9.23 16.08
N TYR A 134 -10.05 9.62 16.58
CA TYR A 134 -8.83 9.72 15.80
C TYR A 134 -7.94 8.51 16.08
N MET A 135 -7.45 7.91 14.99
CA MET A 135 -6.52 6.79 15.06
C MET A 135 -5.35 7.01 14.12
N TYR A 136 -4.21 6.49 14.48
CA TYR A 136 -3.06 6.37 13.59
C TYR A 136 -2.64 4.91 13.45
N GLY A 137 -2.18 4.54 12.27
CA GLY A 137 -1.65 3.21 12.02
C GLY A 137 -0.18 3.13 12.45
N ILE A 138 0.14 2.14 13.26
CA ILE A 138 1.54 1.79 13.47
C ILE A 138 2.12 1.42 12.11
N GLN A 139 3.20 2.10 11.75
CA GLN A 139 3.84 2.01 10.44
C GLN A 139 4.03 0.56 9.99
N ALA A 140 3.55 0.24 8.80
CA ALA A 140 3.82 -1.03 8.14
C ALA A 140 5.08 -0.88 7.29
N SER A 141 6.24 -1.25 7.83
CA SER A 141 7.53 -1.20 7.15
C SER A 141 7.80 -2.42 6.27
N GLY A 142 8.79 -2.31 5.38
CA GLY A 142 9.26 -3.41 4.53
C GLY A 142 8.27 -3.82 3.44
N GLN A 143 7.30 -2.98 3.10
CA GLN A 143 6.33 -3.29 2.07
C GLN A 143 6.97 -3.16 0.70
N ARG A 144 6.92 -4.24 -0.10
CA ARG A 144 7.48 -4.26 -1.46
C ARG A 144 6.89 -5.40 -2.26
N ALA A 145 6.90 -5.32 -3.57
CA ALA A 145 6.60 -6.46 -4.41
C ALA A 145 7.74 -7.49 -4.34
N VAL A 146 7.40 -8.76 -4.20
CA VAL A 146 8.37 -9.87 -4.22
C VAL A 146 7.85 -10.94 -5.16
N ASN A 147 8.63 -11.30 -6.17
CA ASN A 147 8.27 -12.34 -7.15
C ASN A 147 6.87 -12.15 -7.75
N GLN A 148 6.52 -10.91 -8.09
CA GLN A 148 5.21 -10.51 -8.63
C GLN A 148 4.03 -10.78 -7.68
N ILE A 149 4.29 -10.93 -6.39
CA ILE A 149 3.26 -11.04 -5.36
C ILE A 149 2.93 -9.65 -4.82
N SER A 150 1.64 -9.33 -4.79
CA SER A 150 1.14 -8.08 -4.20
C SER A 150 1.47 -7.99 -2.71
N PRO A 151 2.12 -6.92 -2.27
CA PRO A 151 2.38 -6.68 -0.85
C PRO A 151 1.09 -6.44 -0.07
N VAL A 152 1.10 -6.81 1.20
CA VAL A 152 -0.03 -6.64 2.12
C VAL A 152 0.42 -5.88 3.35
N ALA A 153 0.04 -4.61 3.44
CA ALA A 153 0.31 -3.81 4.63
C ALA A 153 -0.73 -4.09 5.72
N LEU A 154 -0.29 -4.63 6.84
CA LEU A 154 -1.10 -4.77 8.05
C LEU A 154 -0.96 -3.50 8.90
N LEU A 155 -1.99 -2.69 8.93
CA LEU A 155 -2.04 -1.44 9.68
C LEU A 155 -2.75 -1.65 11.01
N ASN A 156 -1.99 -1.62 12.09
CA ASN A 156 -2.52 -1.66 13.45
C ASN A 156 -2.88 -0.24 13.87
N MET A 157 -4.17 0.08 13.92
CA MET A 157 -4.69 1.43 14.20
C MET A 157 -4.87 1.62 15.70
N ASN A 158 -4.21 2.64 16.24
CA ASN A 158 -4.25 3.06 17.64
C ASN A 158 -5.05 4.35 17.81
N HIS A 159 -5.77 4.47 18.94
CA HIS A 159 -6.42 5.71 19.38
C HIS A 159 -5.43 6.71 19.97
#